data_3dbb7d77063a4f6e97cb719bea599684
#
_entry.id   3dbb7d77063a4f6e97cb719bea599684
#
_cell.length_a   1.000
_cell.length_b   1.000
_cell.length_c   1.000
_cell.angle_alpha   90.00
_cell.angle_beta   90.00
_cell.angle_gamma   90.00
#
_symmetry.space_group_name_H-M   'P 1'
#
loop_
_entity.id
_entity.type
_entity.pdbx_description
1 polymer ?
#
loop_
_entity_poly.entity_id
_entity_poly.type
_entity_poly.pdbx_seq_one_letter_code
_entity_poly.pdbx_strand_id
1 'polypeptide(L)'
;VHCVIVGFSVAPFTEKKWLFTSERVQEAENINAYLMDAPNVFIGSRNKPLCNVPLMTTGNRPADGGHLIIEDAAYADFIKEEPSAKPYIKQLIGAAEFINNKKRWCLWLVGVSPAELRKMPLVMKRVEACKADRENAPDAGRRKLADCPTQFREINNPDTFIVVPAVSSERRKYVPIGFLDKETIATNLVITIPDATLYHFGILNSNVHMAWMRAVCGRLKSDYRYSKDVVYNNFPWPTPTDEQRARIEQTAQAILDARELYPDCSLADLYDEATMPPELRKAH
;
A
#
# COMPACT_ATOMS: atom_id res chain seq x y z
N VAL A 1 22.11 5.96 9.28
CA VAL A 1 21.92 4.49 9.15
C VAL A 1 21.73 3.96 10.56
N HIS A 2 20.58 3.32 10.81
CA HIS A 2 20.35 2.62 12.07
C HIS A 2 20.93 1.21 11.94
N CYS A 3 21.80 0.84 12.86
CA CYS A 3 22.44 -0.48 12.92
C CYS A 3 22.03 -1.18 14.20
N VAL A 4 21.87 -2.50 14.11
CA VAL A 4 21.70 -3.38 15.27
C VAL A 4 22.94 -4.28 15.35
N ILE A 5 23.50 -4.43 16.54
CA ILE A 5 24.57 -5.38 16.81
C ILE A 5 23.97 -6.57 17.54
N VAL A 6 24.09 -7.76 16.96
CA VAL A 6 23.55 -9.00 17.53
C VAL A 6 24.73 -9.92 17.87
N GLY A 7 24.86 -10.24 19.15
CA GLY A 7 25.78 -11.30 19.62
C GLY A 7 25.02 -12.63 19.67
N PHE A 8 25.62 -13.71 19.19
CA PHE A 8 25.04 -15.05 19.25
C PHE A 8 26.11 -16.12 19.53
N SER A 9 25.67 -17.26 20.02
CA SER A 9 26.50 -18.44 20.23
C SER A 9 25.81 -19.67 19.66
N VAL A 10 26.59 -20.58 19.08
CA VAL A 10 26.12 -21.90 18.64
C VAL A 10 26.16 -22.95 19.76
N ALA A 11 26.89 -22.67 20.83
CA ALA A 11 26.90 -23.48 22.04
C ALA A 11 25.80 -23.04 23.02
N PRO A 12 25.34 -23.93 23.94
CA PRO A 12 24.41 -23.53 24.98
C PRO A 12 24.98 -22.33 25.76
N PHE A 13 24.18 -21.26 25.81
CA PHE A 13 24.58 -20.03 26.50
C PHE A 13 23.88 -19.97 27.86
N THR A 14 24.65 -20.01 28.92
CA THR A 14 24.19 -20.06 30.32
C THR A 14 24.29 -18.73 31.04
N GLU A 15 24.95 -17.74 30.41
CA GLU A 15 25.09 -16.41 30.98
C GLU A 15 23.85 -15.53 30.69
N LYS A 16 23.80 -14.39 31.39
CA LYS A 16 22.75 -13.41 31.23
C LYS A 16 22.75 -12.79 29.82
N LYS A 17 21.57 -12.70 29.20
CA LYS A 17 21.36 -12.00 27.94
C LYS A 17 20.95 -10.58 28.22
N TRP A 18 21.35 -9.65 27.36
CA TRP A 18 21.11 -8.22 27.53
C TRP A 18 20.55 -7.59 26.28
N LEU A 19 19.52 -6.79 26.45
CA LEU A 19 19.00 -5.91 25.42
C LEU A 19 19.40 -4.46 25.71
N PHE A 20 20.08 -3.85 24.75
CA PHE A 20 20.54 -2.47 24.81
C PHE A 20 19.65 -1.63 23.88
N THR A 21 19.01 -0.62 24.43
CA THR A 21 18.29 0.41 23.66
C THR A 21 18.92 1.78 23.91
N SER A 22 18.53 2.80 23.16
CA SER A 22 18.97 4.18 23.43
C SER A 22 18.58 4.68 24.82
N GLU A 23 17.55 4.10 25.43
CA GLU A 23 16.98 4.57 26.69
C GLU A 23 17.37 3.72 27.89
N ARG A 24 17.63 2.42 27.68
CA ARG A 24 17.86 1.48 28.77
C ARG A 24 18.65 0.25 28.35
N VAL A 25 19.27 -0.38 29.35
CA VAL A 25 19.83 -1.73 29.30
C VAL A 25 18.97 -2.61 30.20
N GLN A 26 18.47 -3.74 29.66
CA GLN A 26 17.68 -4.69 30.43
C GLN A 26 18.20 -6.10 30.28
N GLU A 27 18.16 -6.87 31.36
CA GLU A 27 18.37 -8.31 31.34
C GLU A 27 17.18 -9.00 30.65
N ALA A 28 17.44 -10.00 29.81
CA ALA A 28 16.46 -10.76 29.10
C ALA A 28 16.61 -12.25 29.36
N GLU A 29 15.52 -12.94 29.60
CA GLU A 29 15.50 -14.40 29.74
C GLU A 29 15.68 -15.07 28.37
N ASN A 30 14.96 -14.57 27.36
CA ASN A 30 15.05 -15.09 26.01
C ASN A 30 14.96 -13.95 24.97
N ILE A 31 16.00 -13.79 24.16
CA ILE A 31 15.98 -12.87 23.03
C ILE A 31 15.55 -13.63 21.79
N ASN A 32 14.33 -13.38 21.32
CA ASN A 32 13.74 -14.03 20.14
C ASN A 32 14.27 -13.44 18.83
N ALA A 33 13.84 -14.00 17.69
CA ALA A 33 14.23 -13.54 16.35
C ALA A 33 13.80 -12.10 16.01
N TYR A 34 12.90 -11.52 16.79
CA TYR A 34 12.46 -10.11 16.67
C TYR A 34 13.22 -9.18 17.63
N LEU A 35 14.28 -9.67 18.27
CA LEU A 35 15.10 -8.95 19.24
C LEU A 35 14.29 -8.42 20.44
N MET A 36 13.34 -9.20 20.89
CA MET A 36 12.52 -8.90 22.07
C MET A 36 12.74 -9.98 23.14
N ASP A 37 12.62 -9.60 24.42
CA ASP A 37 12.57 -10.55 25.51
C ASP A 37 11.19 -11.22 25.56
N ALA A 38 11.06 -12.32 24.82
CA ALA A 38 9.83 -13.06 24.66
C ALA A 38 10.10 -14.49 24.16
N PRO A 39 9.13 -15.40 24.23
CA PRO A 39 9.24 -16.73 23.65
C PRO A 39 9.57 -16.70 22.16
N ASN A 40 10.23 -17.73 21.67
CA ASN A 40 10.54 -17.87 20.26
C ASN A 40 9.25 -18.16 19.46
N VAL A 41 8.82 -17.18 18.69
CA VAL A 41 7.69 -17.29 17.76
C VAL A 41 8.22 -16.96 16.36
N PHE A 42 7.94 -17.83 15.40
CA PHE A 42 8.32 -17.62 14.01
C PHE A 42 7.06 -17.38 13.17
N ILE A 43 6.99 -16.24 12.53
CA ILE A 43 5.90 -15.87 11.64
C ILE A 43 6.36 -16.10 10.22
N GLY A 44 5.86 -17.19 9.62
CA GLY A 44 6.14 -17.53 8.23
C GLY A 44 5.24 -16.78 7.24
N SER A 45 5.66 -16.73 5.99
CA SER A 45 4.85 -16.21 4.89
C SER A 45 3.62 -17.09 4.65
N ARG A 46 2.44 -16.49 4.47
CA ARG A 46 1.16 -17.16 4.18
C ARG A 46 0.51 -16.56 2.94
N ASN A 47 0.05 -17.42 2.05
CA ASN A 47 -0.64 -16.98 0.82
C ASN A 47 -2.09 -16.55 1.04
N LYS A 48 -2.70 -16.95 2.16
CA LYS A 48 -4.09 -16.63 2.53
C LYS A 48 -4.16 -16.15 3.97
N PRO A 49 -5.10 -15.26 4.31
CA PRO A 49 -5.35 -14.85 5.69
C PRO A 49 -5.62 -16.01 6.63
N LEU A 50 -5.19 -15.87 7.88
CA LEU A 50 -5.48 -16.80 8.98
C LEU A 50 -6.98 -16.81 9.30
N CYS A 51 -7.63 -15.66 9.20
CA CYS A 51 -9.05 -15.46 9.49
C CYS A 51 -9.85 -15.24 8.20
N ASN A 52 -11.17 -15.36 8.29
CA ASN A 52 -12.08 -15.09 7.16
C ASN A 52 -12.28 -13.59 6.99
N VAL A 53 -11.39 -12.97 6.23
CA VAL A 53 -11.37 -11.53 5.91
C VAL A 53 -11.10 -11.33 4.41
N PRO A 54 -11.42 -10.16 3.82
CA PRO A 54 -11.15 -9.88 2.42
C PRO A 54 -9.69 -10.13 2.04
N LEU A 55 -9.45 -10.62 0.83
CA LEU A 55 -8.08 -10.88 0.37
C LEU A 55 -7.35 -9.58 0.07
N MET A 56 -6.15 -9.46 0.62
CA MET A 56 -5.26 -8.36 0.29
C MET A 56 -4.47 -8.71 -0.99
N THR A 57 -4.46 -7.81 -1.96
CA THR A 57 -3.77 -7.97 -3.25
C THR A 57 -2.82 -6.81 -3.52
N THR A 58 -1.84 -7.03 -4.36
CA THR A 58 -1.00 -5.93 -4.88
C THR A 58 -1.75 -5.19 -5.98
N GLY A 59 -1.56 -3.89 -6.08
CA GLY A 59 -2.06 -3.11 -7.21
C GLY A 59 -1.37 -3.48 -8.54
N ASN A 60 -1.72 -2.77 -9.59
CA ASN A 60 -1.35 -3.07 -10.97
C ASN A 60 0.07 -2.65 -11.31
N ARG A 61 0.79 -3.46 -12.10
CA ARG A 61 2.04 -3.06 -12.74
C ARG A 61 1.77 -2.61 -14.17
N PRO A 62 2.14 -1.39 -14.55
CA PRO A 62 1.98 -0.96 -15.94
C PRO A 62 2.80 -1.80 -16.93
N ALA A 63 4.07 -2.08 -16.61
CA ALA A 63 5.01 -2.82 -17.46
C ALA A 63 4.99 -2.34 -18.93
N ASP A 64 4.96 -1.02 -19.12
CA ASP A 64 4.62 -0.33 -20.37
C ASP A 64 5.73 0.60 -20.87
N GLY A 65 6.88 0.68 -20.19
CA GLY A 65 7.95 1.65 -20.49
C GLY A 65 7.56 3.10 -20.22
N GLY A 66 6.45 3.34 -19.49
CA GLY A 66 5.92 4.68 -19.23
C GLY A 66 4.97 5.20 -20.33
N HIS A 67 4.73 4.41 -21.37
CA HIS A 67 3.93 4.87 -22.52
C HIS A 67 2.43 5.01 -22.20
N LEU A 68 1.89 4.24 -21.26
CA LEU A 68 0.50 4.35 -20.82
C LEU A 68 0.31 5.31 -19.63
N ILE A 69 1.39 5.91 -19.15
CA ILE A 69 1.36 6.84 -18.00
C ILE A 69 1.41 8.28 -18.52
N ILE A 70 0.62 9.15 -17.92
CA ILE A 70 0.58 10.58 -18.22
C ILE A 70 0.91 11.32 -16.92
N GLU A 71 2.03 12.04 -16.93
CA GLU A 71 2.41 12.87 -15.79
C GLU A 71 1.49 14.10 -15.70
N ASP A 72 1.30 14.64 -14.49
CA ASP A 72 0.33 15.71 -14.23
C ASP A 72 0.58 16.95 -15.10
N ALA A 73 1.85 17.30 -15.31
CA ALA A 73 2.23 18.43 -16.16
C ALA A 73 1.81 18.28 -17.63
N ALA A 74 1.67 17.05 -18.12
CA ALA A 74 1.29 16.76 -19.51
C ALA A 74 -0.22 16.51 -19.67
N TYR A 75 -0.96 16.35 -18.57
CA TYR A 75 -2.36 15.94 -18.61
C TYR A 75 -3.27 16.92 -19.34
N ALA A 76 -3.15 18.23 -19.02
CA ALA A 76 -4.00 19.25 -19.60
C ALA A 76 -3.81 19.40 -21.11
N ASP A 77 -2.56 19.38 -21.57
CA ASP A 77 -2.23 19.46 -22.99
C ASP A 77 -2.69 18.21 -23.74
N PHE A 78 -2.47 17.03 -23.16
CA PHE A 78 -2.91 15.76 -23.75
C PHE A 78 -4.43 15.73 -23.96
N ILE A 79 -5.23 16.13 -22.97
CA ILE A 79 -6.69 16.21 -23.09
C ILE A 79 -7.13 17.26 -24.10
N LYS A 80 -6.42 18.38 -24.20
CA LYS A 80 -6.70 19.42 -25.17
C LYS A 80 -6.46 18.94 -26.61
N GLU A 81 -5.40 18.18 -26.83
CA GLU A 81 -5.06 17.63 -28.15
C GLU A 81 -5.92 16.42 -28.52
N GLU A 82 -6.30 15.60 -27.56
CA GLU A 82 -7.13 14.39 -27.77
C GLU A 82 -8.28 14.28 -26.74
N PRO A 83 -9.33 15.12 -26.87
CA PRO A 83 -10.45 15.12 -25.92
C PRO A 83 -11.20 13.76 -25.81
N SER A 84 -11.19 12.99 -26.89
CA SER A 84 -11.80 11.64 -26.96
C SER A 84 -11.14 10.61 -26.02
N ALA A 85 -9.91 10.87 -25.57
CA ALA A 85 -9.20 10.02 -24.62
C ALA A 85 -9.70 10.18 -23.17
N LYS A 86 -10.40 11.28 -22.83
CA LYS A 86 -10.80 11.60 -21.46
C LYS A 86 -11.53 10.46 -20.72
N PRO A 87 -12.47 9.71 -21.33
CA PRO A 87 -13.15 8.60 -20.66
C PRO A 87 -12.22 7.42 -20.29
N TYR A 88 -11.05 7.34 -20.91
CA TYR A 88 -10.08 6.27 -20.73
C TYR A 88 -8.90 6.69 -19.84
N ILE A 89 -8.92 7.91 -19.31
CA ILE A 89 -7.88 8.37 -18.39
C ILE A 89 -8.39 8.27 -16.97
N LYS A 90 -7.62 7.56 -16.13
CA LYS A 90 -7.88 7.42 -14.71
C LYS A 90 -6.70 7.93 -13.90
N GLN A 91 -6.97 8.35 -12.67
CA GLN A 91 -5.90 8.71 -11.73
C GLN A 91 -5.09 7.46 -11.40
N LEU A 92 -3.76 7.58 -11.44
CA LEU A 92 -2.82 6.51 -11.12
C LEU A 92 -2.19 6.78 -9.77
N ILE A 93 -2.36 5.85 -8.82
CA ILE A 93 -1.89 6.03 -7.45
C ILE A 93 -0.88 4.95 -7.06
N GLY A 94 0.31 5.39 -6.66
CA GLY A 94 1.25 4.65 -5.84
C GLY A 94 1.30 5.22 -4.43
N ALA A 95 2.24 4.75 -3.61
CA ALA A 95 2.38 5.22 -2.22
C ALA A 95 2.68 6.73 -2.15
N ALA A 96 3.52 7.25 -3.05
CA ALA A 96 3.90 8.65 -3.07
C ALA A 96 2.72 9.56 -3.46
N GLU A 97 1.95 9.17 -4.47
CA GLU A 97 0.77 9.91 -4.91
C GLU A 97 -0.29 9.94 -3.82
N PHE A 98 -0.57 8.79 -3.19
CA PHE A 98 -1.55 8.66 -2.14
C PHE A 98 -1.20 9.45 -0.88
N ILE A 99 0.06 9.34 -0.43
CA ILE A 99 0.49 9.96 0.83
C ILE A 99 0.67 11.49 0.69
N ASN A 100 1.17 11.96 -0.48
CA ASN A 100 1.51 13.37 -0.68
C ASN A 100 0.51 14.12 -1.55
N ASN A 101 -0.66 13.55 -1.82
CA ASN A 101 -1.70 14.12 -2.68
C ASN A 101 -1.17 14.56 -4.06
N LYS A 102 -0.23 13.79 -4.62
CA LYS A 102 0.31 14.06 -5.96
C LYS A 102 -0.60 13.48 -7.02
N LYS A 103 -0.71 14.18 -8.14
CA LYS A 103 -1.51 13.72 -9.27
C LYS A 103 -0.61 13.03 -10.29
N ARG A 104 -1.09 11.92 -10.80
CA ARG A 104 -0.56 11.19 -11.94
C ARG A 104 -1.69 10.41 -12.59
N TRP A 105 -1.60 10.17 -13.88
CA TRP A 105 -2.70 9.64 -14.66
C TRP A 105 -2.23 8.45 -15.49
N CYS A 106 -3.17 7.63 -15.93
CA CYS A 106 -2.88 6.55 -16.87
C CYS A 106 -3.99 6.38 -17.88
N LEU A 107 -3.63 5.85 -19.03
CA LEU A 107 -4.56 5.32 -20.00
C LEU A 107 -5.01 3.95 -19.54
N TRP A 108 -6.25 3.86 -19.07
CA TRP A 108 -6.90 2.62 -18.66
C TRP A 108 -7.80 2.14 -19.80
N LEU A 109 -7.20 1.39 -20.73
CA LEU A 109 -7.83 1.01 -22.00
C LEU A 109 -8.47 -0.40 -21.95
N VAL A 110 -8.77 -0.89 -20.75
CA VAL A 110 -9.44 -2.18 -20.57
C VAL A 110 -10.85 -2.11 -21.17
N GLY A 111 -11.14 -3.00 -22.13
CA GLY A 111 -12.44 -3.05 -22.78
C GLY A 111 -12.63 -2.05 -23.92
N VAL A 112 -11.63 -1.22 -24.27
CA VAL A 112 -11.71 -0.32 -25.41
C VAL A 112 -11.80 -1.13 -26.72
N SER A 113 -12.76 -0.78 -27.58
CA SER A 113 -12.89 -1.42 -28.88
C SER A 113 -11.80 -0.93 -29.86
N PRO A 114 -11.37 -1.76 -30.82
CA PRO A 114 -10.44 -1.32 -31.87
C PRO A 114 -10.96 -0.15 -32.71
N ALA A 115 -12.29 -0.02 -32.82
CA ALA A 115 -12.93 1.08 -33.54
C ALA A 115 -12.82 2.40 -32.77
N GLU A 116 -12.97 2.37 -31.45
CA GLU A 116 -12.77 3.53 -30.58
C GLU A 116 -11.30 3.93 -30.51
N LEU A 117 -10.42 2.95 -30.35
CA LEU A 117 -8.99 3.19 -30.28
C LEU A 117 -8.45 3.90 -31.54
N ARG A 118 -8.93 3.51 -32.73
CA ARG A 118 -8.57 4.16 -34.02
C ARG A 118 -9.02 5.63 -34.13
N LYS A 119 -9.97 6.08 -33.31
CA LYS A 119 -10.40 7.49 -33.26
C LYS A 119 -9.49 8.35 -32.38
N MET A 120 -8.51 7.73 -31.70
CA MET A 120 -7.60 8.37 -30.75
C MET A 120 -6.13 8.20 -31.21
N PRO A 121 -5.66 9.01 -32.19
CA PRO A 121 -4.34 8.83 -32.79
C PRO A 121 -3.17 8.98 -31.80
N LEU A 122 -3.27 9.88 -30.82
CA LEU A 122 -2.21 10.04 -29.80
C LEU A 122 -2.18 8.86 -28.85
N VAL A 123 -3.37 8.32 -28.48
CA VAL A 123 -3.46 7.09 -27.69
C VAL A 123 -2.89 5.92 -28.48
N MET A 124 -3.23 5.78 -29.78
CA MET A 124 -2.68 4.74 -30.65
C MET A 124 -1.16 4.77 -30.70
N LYS A 125 -0.58 5.96 -30.91
CA LYS A 125 0.89 6.13 -30.90
C LYS A 125 1.54 5.64 -29.61
N ARG A 126 0.90 5.90 -28.44
CA ARG A 126 1.37 5.43 -27.14
C ARG A 126 1.24 3.91 -27.00
N VAL A 127 0.15 3.33 -27.49
CA VAL A 127 -0.07 1.87 -27.51
C VAL A 127 0.96 1.16 -28.40
N GLU A 128 1.26 1.70 -29.57
CA GLU A 128 2.30 1.18 -30.46
C GLU A 128 3.69 1.24 -29.82
N ALA A 129 4.02 2.35 -29.17
CA ALA A 129 5.26 2.51 -28.43
C ALA A 129 5.36 1.53 -27.24
N CYS A 130 4.25 1.30 -26.51
CA CYS A 130 4.16 0.31 -25.46
C CYS A 130 4.40 -1.12 -26.00
N LYS A 131 3.81 -1.45 -27.15
CA LYS A 131 4.03 -2.73 -27.82
C LYS A 131 5.50 -2.94 -28.17
N ALA A 132 6.10 -1.97 -28.85
CA ALA A 132 7.51 -2.03 -29.24
C ALA A 132 8.47 -2.15 -28.04
N ASP A 133 8.20 -1.44 -26.94
CA ASP A 133 8.98 -1.54 -25.70
C ASP A 133 8.87 -2.96 -25.09
N ARG A 134 7.67 -3.54 -25.09
CA ARG A 134 7.45 -4.89 -24.59
C ARG A 134 8.11 -5.96 -25.44
N GLU A 135 8.04 -5.85 -26.78
CA GLU A 135 8.70 -6.78 -27.72
C GLU A 135 10.22 -6.81 -27.49
N ASN A 136 10.83 -5.69 -27.19
CA ASN A 136 12.26 -5.54 -26.96
C ASN A 136 12.69 -5.77 -25.49
N ALA A 137 11.76 -6.11 -24.60
CA ALA A 137 12.09 -6.28 -23.18
C ALA A 137 12.98 -7.53 -22.95
N PRO A 138 13.99 -7.46 -22.05
CA PRO A 138 14.81 -8.61 -21.70
C PRO A 138 14.03 -9.73 -20.98
N ASP A 139 12.99 -9.35 -20.21
CA ASP A 139 12.13 -10.30 -19.50
C ASP A 139 11.09 -10.95 -20.40
N ALA A 140 11.10 -12.29 -20.45
CA ALA A 140 10.18 -13.08 -21.28
C ALA A 140 8.70 -12.86 -20.87
N GLY A 141 8.41 -12.66 -19.59
CA GLY A 141 7.08 -12.36 -19.09
C GLY A 141 6.56 -11.01 -19.61
N ARG A 142 7.44 -10.01 -19.70
CA ARG A 142 7.09 -8.70 -20.27
C ARG A 142 6.91 -8.78 -21.79
N ARG A 143 7.73 -9.56 -22.52
CA ARG A 143 7.53 -9.76 -23.97
C ARG A 143 6.16 -10.33 -24.31
N LYS A 144 5.64 -11.27 -23.52
CA LYS A 144 4.29 -11.82 -23.73
C LYS A 144 3.16 -10.77 -23.61
N LEU A 145 3.41 -9.67 -22.92
CA LEU A 145 2.44 -8.58 -22.82
C LEU A 145 2.36 -7.71 -24.09
N ALA A 146 3.24 -7.89 -25.05
CA ALA A 146 3.19 -7.21 -26.34
C ALA A 146 1.92 -7.56 -27.14
N ASP A 147 1.31 -8.72 -26.89
CA ASP A 147 0.05 -9.14 -27.49
C ASP A 147 -1.16 -8.34 -26.95
N CYS A 148 -1.01 -7.71 -25.77
CA CYS A 148 -2.05 -6.90 -25.13
C CYS A 148 -1.51 -5.50 -24.75
N PRO A 149 -1.08 -4.67 -25.72
CA PRO A 149 -0.39 -3.40 -25.42
C PRO A 149 -1.27 -2.33 -24.81
N THR A 150 -2.59 -2.52 -24.82
CA THR A 150 -3.60 -1.63 -24.20
C THR A 150 -3.81 -1.89 -22.71
N GLN A 151 -3.20 -2.94 -22.15
CA GLN A 151 -3.48 -3.38 -20.78
C GLN A 151 -2.22 -3.32 -19.92
N PHE A 152 -2.42 -3.09 -18.64
CA PHE A 152 -1.39 -3.32 -17.63
C PHE A 152 -1.15 -4.83 -17.46
N ARG A 153 -0.07 -5.19 -16.80
CA ARG A 153 0.24 -6.60 -16.52
C ARG A 153 -0.83 -7.27 -15.67
N GLU A 154 -1.29 -6.60 -14.64
CA GLU A 154 -2.45 -7.00 -13.83
C GLU A 154 -3.62 -6.06 -14.13
N ILE A 155 -4.83 -6.62 -14.09
CA ILE A 155 -6.09 -5.87 -14.26
C ILE A 155 -6.86 -6.04 -12.95
N ASN A 156 -6.58 -5.16 -11.99
CA ASN A 156 -7.23 -5.15 -10.69
C ASN A 156 -7.81 -3.74 -10.43
N ASN A 157 -9.11 -3.59 -10.60
CA ASN A 157 -9.81 -2.33 -10.42
C ASN A 157 -11.19 -2.57 -9.80
N PRO A 158 -11.26 -2.91 -8.49
CA PRO A 158 -12.51 -3.13 -7.77
C PRO A 158 -13.31 -1.82 -7.65
N ASP A 159 -14.64 -1.95 -7.44
CA ASP A 159 -15.53 -0.79 -7.29
C ASP A 159 -15.12 0.10 -6.10
N THR A 160 -14.78 -0.53 -4.98
CA THR A 160 -14.25 0.15 -3.78
C THR A 160 -13.17 -0.72 -3.14
N PHE A 161 -12.17 -0.09 -2.53
CA PHE A 161 -11.11 -0.81 -1.85
C PHE A 161 -10.39 0.05 -0.81
N ILE A 162 -9.83 -0.60 0.19
CA ILE A 162 -8.83 0.04 1.06
C ILE A 162 -7.48 -0.01 0.38
N VAL A 163 -6.75 1.11 0.40
CA VAL A 163 -5.35 1.21 -0.03
C VAL A 163 -4.43 1.28 1.18
N VAL A 164 -3.37 0.47 1.15
CA VAL A 164 -2.30 0.44 2.15
C VAL A 164 -0.97 0.70 1.44
N PRO A 165 -0.24 1.78 1.78
CA PRO A 165 1.11 1.99 1.26
C PRO A 165 2.03 0.83 1.62
N ALA A 166 2.72 0.28 0.62
CA ALA A 166 3.66 -0.82 0.84
C ALA A 166 4.87 -0.40 1.69
N VAL A 167 5.20 0.90 1.70
CA VAL A 167 6.27 1.47 2.52
C VAL A 167 5.73 2.70 3.26
N SER A 168 6.01 2.77 4.56
CA SER A 168 5.67 3.92 5.41
C SER A 168 6.84 4.29 6.31
N SER A 169 7.07 5.59 6.51
CA SER A 169 8.14 6.10 7.37
C SER A 169 8.05 5.54 8.80
N GLU A 170 9.20 5.17 9.36
CA GLU A 170 9.31 4.73 10.75
C GLU A 170 8.84 5.79 11.77
N ARG A 171 8.90 7.07 11.37
CA ARG A 171 8.46 8.20 12.20
C ARG A 171 6.94 8.29 12.35
N ARG A 172 6.17 7.64 11.47
CA ARG A 172 4.72 7.66 11.56
C ARG A 172 4.22 6.68 12.60
N LYS A 173 3.43 7.18 13.54
CA LYS A 173 2.76 6.34 14.53
C LYS A 173 1.74 5.41 13.86
N TYR A 174 1.06 5.88 12.82
CA TYR A 174 0.08 5.13 12.03
C TYR A 174 0.46 5.12 10.55
N VAL A 175 0.28 4.00 9.89
CA VAL A 175 0.38 3.92 8.43
C VAL A 175 -0.82 4.65 7.83
N PRO A 176 -0.64 5.62 6.92
CA PRO A 176 -1.76 6.27 6.25
C PRO A 176 -2.49 5.25 5.37
N ILE A 177 -3.68 4.85 5.77
CA ILE A 177 -4.55 3.91 5.06
C ILE A 177 -5.82 4.68 4.66
N GLY A 178 -6.44 4.37 3.54
CA GLY A 178 -7.66 5.05 3.10
C GLY A 178 -8.49 4.24 2.14
N PHE A 179 -9.69 4.75 1.81
CA PHE A 179 -10.56 4.20 0.79
C PHE A 179 -10.32 4.88 -0.55
N LEU A 180 -10.42 4.11 -1.61
CA LEU A 180 -10.46 4.56 -3.00
C LEU A 180 -11.52 3.75 -3.75
N ASP A 181 -11.85 4.23 -4.95
CA ASP A 181 -12.82 3.60 -5.84
C ASP A 181 -12.22 3.29 -7.23
N LYS A 182 -13.03 2.73 -8.10
CA LYS A 182 -12.67 2.32 -9.47
C LYS A 182 -12.22 3.45 -10.39
N GLU A 183 -12.42 4.72 -10.00
CA GLU A 183 -11.90 5.86 -10.78
C GLU A 183 -10.39 6.06 -10.56
N THR A 184 -9.84 5.31 -9.61
CA THR A 184 -8.41 5.33 -9.28
C THR A 184 -7.77 3.97 -9.56
N ILE A 185 -6.69 3.95 -10.32
CA ILE A 185 -5.89 2.75 -10.58
C ILE A 185 -4.72 2.71 -9.59
N ALA A 186 -4.75 1.71 -8.72
CA ALA A 186 -3.67 1.45 -7.76
C ALA A 186 -2.48 0.75 -8.44
N THR A 187 -1.27 1.27 -8.24
CA THR A 187 -0.03 0.62 -8.70
C THR A 187 0.46 -0.43 -7.70
N ASN A 188 1.40 -1.27 -8.12
CA ASN A 188 2.06 -2.25 -7.24
C ASN A 188 2.91 -1.65 -6.10
N LEU A 189 2.99 -0.34 -5.99
CA LEU A 189 3.62 0.38 -4.87
C LEU A 189 2.65 0.53 -3.67
N VAL A 190 1.41 0.16 -3.85
CA VAL A 190 0.40 0.04 -2.80
C VAL A 190 -0.21 -1.36 -2.82
N ILE A 191 -0.82 -1.71 -1.71
CA ILE A 191 -1.56 -2.95 -1.53
C ILE A 191 -3.04 -2.57 -1.40
N THR A 192 -3.93 -3.37 -1.98
CA THR A 192 -5.37 -3.10 -2.03
C THR A 192 -6.15 -4.20 -1.33
N ILE A 193 -7.25 -3.84 -0.69
CA ILE A 193 -8.19 -4.77 -0.06
C ILE A 193 -9.56 -4.49 -0.66
N PRO A 194 -9.98 -5.23 -1.71
CA PRO A 194 -11.31 -5.12 -2.28
C PRO A 194 -12.41 -5.42 -1.25
N ASP A 195 -13.56 -4.79 -1.40
CA ASP A 195 -14.77 -5.02 -0.59
C ASP A 195 -14.58 -4.85 0.93
N ALA A 196 -13.52 -4.15 1.33
CA ALA A 196 -13.27 -3.86 2.73
C ALA A 196 -14.22 -2.76 3.24
N THR A 197 -14.68 -2.93 4.50
CA THR A 197 -15.62 -2.02 5.16
C THR A 197 -14.92 -1.15 6.20
N LEU A 198 -15.67 -0.22 6.81
CA LEU A 198 -15.20 0.59 7.94
C LEU A 198 -14.66 -0.27 9.10
N TYR A 199 -15.23 -1.45 9.33
CA TYR A 199 -14.71 -2.40 10.32
C TYR A 199 -13.25 -2.77 10.01
N HIS A 200 -12.97 -3.17 8.78
CA HIS A 200 -11.62 -3.53 8.36
C HIS A 200 -10.65 -2.35 8.46
N PHE A 201 -11.12 -1.17 8.05
CA PHE A 201 -10.36 0.08 8.18
C PHE A 201 -10.03 0.39 9.64
N GLY A 202 -11.01 0.28 10.55
CA GLY A 202 -10.83 0.52 11.97
C GLY A 202 -9.81 -0.43 12.61
N ILE A 203 -9.91 -1.73 12.31
CA ILE A 203 -8.95 -2.73 12.81
C ILE A 203 -7.53 -2.43 12.29
N LEU A 204 -7.37 -2.16 11.00
CA LEU A 204 -6.07 -1.86 10.39
C LEU A 204 -5.42 -0.58 10.92
N ASN A 205 -6.22 0.42 11.33
CA ASN A 205 -5.72 1.66 11.95
C ASN A 205 -5.57 1.55 13.48
N SER A 206 -5.96 0.43 14.10
CA SER A 206 -5.86 0.26 15.53
C SER A 206 -4.42 0.20 16.04
N ASN A 207 -4.22 0.63 17.30
CA ASN A 207 -2.91 0.50 17.96
C ASN A 207 -2.43 -0.95 18.03
N VAL A 208 -3.34 -1.92 18.12
CA VAL A 208 -3.03 -3.36 18.15
C VAL A 208 -2.43 -3.79 16.80
N HIS A 209 -3.09 -3.45 15.69
CA HIS A 209 -2.56 -3.78 14.36
C HIS A 209 -1.25 -3.04 14.05
N MET A 210 -1.13 -1.78 14.48
CA MET A 210 0.12 -1.02 14.31
C MET A 210 1.27 -1.62 15.12
N ALA A 211 1.02 -2.11 16.35
CA ALA A 211 2.02 -2.80 17.15
C ALA A 211 2.45 -4.12 16.50
N TRP A 212 1.48 -4.93 16.04
CA TRP A 212 1.71 -6.14 15.28
C TRP A 212 2.55 -5.87 14.02
N MET A 213 2.12 -4.91 13.20
CA MET A 213 2.82 -4.54 11.97
C MET A 213 4.28 -4.18 12.26
N ARG A 214 4.53 -3.33 13.26
CA ARG A 214 5.90 -2.92 13.64
C ARG A 214 6.77 -4.10 14.09
N ALA A 215 6.18 -5.09 14.76
CA ALA A 215 6.90 -6.26 15.24
C ALA A 215 7.29 -7.24 14.12
N VAL A 216 6.40 -7.43 13.12
CA VAL A 216 6.56 -8.52 12.14
C VAL A 216 6.90 -8.07 10.72
N CYS A 217 6.71 -6.79 10.37
CA CYS A 217 6.97 -6.31 9.02
C CYS A 217 8.45 -6.31 8.68
N GLY A 218 8.76 -6.43 7.38
CA GLY A 218 10.09 -6.14 6.86
C GLY A 218 10.45 -4.66 6.97
N ARG A 219 11.71 -4.35 6.67
CA ARG A 219 12.23 -2.98 6.62
C ARG A 219 12.82 -2.69 5.25
N LEU A 220 12.62 -1.45 4.79
CA LEU A 220 13.34 -0.88 3.66
C LEU A 220 14.18 0.28 4.19
N LYS A 221 15.48 0.05 4.41
CA LYS A 221 16.31 0.90 5.28
C LYS A 221 15.70 0.94 6.69
N SER A 222 15.24 2.11 7.16
CA SER A 222 14.56 2.25 8.45
C SER A 222 13.03 2.12 8.34
N ASP A 223 12.46 2.38 7.16
CA ASP A 223 11.02 2.45 6.95
C ASP A 223 10.33 1.09 7.04
N TYR A 224 9.10 1.08 7.51
CA TYR A 224 8.26 -0.12 7.56
C TYR A 224 7.87 -0.57 6.16
N ARG A 225 8.16 -1.83 5.84
CA ARG A 225 7.71 -2.48 4.61
C ARG A 225 6.54 -3.40 4.92
N TYR A 226 5.33 -2.90 4.73
CA TYR A 226 4.12 -3.68 4.90
C TYR A 226 4.05 -4.80 3.86
N SER A 227 3.74 -6.00 4.29
CA SER A 227 3.61 -7.18 3.42
C SER A 227 2.31 -7.90 3.71
N LYS A 228 1.54 -8.22 2.66
CA LYS A 228 0.33 -9.01 2.80
C LYS A 228 0.59 -10.39 3.41
N ASP A 229 1.69 -11.03 2.98
CA ASP A 229 1.97 -12.44 3.30
C ASP A 229 2.46 -12.62 4.74
N VAL A 230 3.07 -11.59 5.34
CA VAL A 230 3.60 -11.65 6.70
C VAL A 230 2.73 -10.85 7.67
N VAL A 231 2.36 -9.61 7.32
CA VAL A 231 1.62 -8.72 8.23
C VAL A 231 0.13 -9.03 8.23
N TYR A 232 -0.53 -8.92 7.08
CA TYR A 232 -1.98 -9.02 6.97
C TYR A 232 -2.48 -10.46 7.16
N ASN A 233 -1.88 -11.40 6.43
CA ASN A 233 -2.36 -12.79 6.40
C ASN A 233 -2.11 -13.56 7.71
N ASN A 234 -1.19 -13.09 8.55
CA ASN A 234 -0.92 -13.68 9.86
C ASN A 234 -1.59 -12.93 11.02
N PHE A 235 -2.24 -11.79 10.75
CA PHE A 235 -2.89 -11.03 11.81
C PHE A 235 -4.09 -11.80 12.37
N PRO A 236 -4.18 -11.97 13.70
CA PRO A 236 -5.32 -12.63 14.34
C PRO A 236 -6.48 -11.65 14.48
N TRP A 237 -7.33 -11.59 13.46
CA TRP A 237 -8.48 -10.69 13.46
C TRP A 237 -9.44 -11.07 14.58
N PRO A 238 -9.99 -10.10 15.33
CA PRO A 238 -10.97 -10.35 16.36
C PRO A 238 -12.30 -10.82 15.75
N THR A 239 -13.07 -11.55 16.55
CA THR A 239 -14.45 -11.93 16.23
C THR A 239 -15.38 -11.07 17.10
N PRO A 240 -15.78 -9.86 16.66
CA PRO A 240 -16.58 -8.94 17.44
C PRO A 240 -18.06 -9.38 17.51
N THR A 241 -18.75 -8.98 18.58
CA THR A 241 -20.21 -8.94 18.57
C THR A 241 -20.68 -7.79 17.64
N ASP A 242 -21.98 -7.78 17.29
CA ASP A 242 -22.54 -6.71 16.45
C ASP A 242 -22.37 -5.32 17.08
N GLU A 243 -22.53 -5.23 18.39
CA GLU A 243 -22.32 -3.97 19.15
C GLU A 243 -20.85 -3.53 19.10
N GLN A 244 -19.92 -4.45 19.28
CA GLN A 244 -18.48 -4.16 19.18
C GLN A 244 -18.09 -3.74 17.76
N ARG A 245 -18.66 -4.41 16.73
CA ARG A 245 -18.46 -4.05 15.34
C ARG A 245 -18.94 -2.62 15.05
N ALA A 246 -20.17 -2.30 15.45
CA ALA A 246 -20.73 -0.96 15.26
C ALA A 246 -19.87 0.13 15.94
N ARG A 247 -19.35 -0.15 17.14
CA ARG A 247 -18.45 0.77 17.84
C ARG A 247 -17.11 0.95 17.13
N ILE A 248 -16.53 -0.12 16.58
CA ILE A 248 -15.30 -0.05 15.77
C ILE A 248 -15.55 0.78 14.52
N GLU A 249 -16.67 0.57 13.83
CA GLU A 249 -17.03 1.32 12.63
C GLU A 249 -17.27 2.82 12.94
N GLN A 250 -17.89 3.12 14.06
CA GLN A 250 -18.08 4.51 14.53
C GLN A 250 -16.72 5.21 14.79
N THR A 251 -15.79 4.53 15.47
CA THR A 251 -14.47 5.11 15.74
C THR A 251 -13.64 5.21 14.45
N ALA A 252 -13.79 4.25 13.53
CA ALA A 252 -13.19 4.29 12.22
C ALA A 252 -13.67 5.48 11.38
N GLN A 253 -14.98 5.76 11.41
CA GLN A 253 -15.56 6.93 10.75
C GLN A 253 -15.00 8.24 11.35
N ALA A 254 -14.85 8.33 12.66
CA ALA A 254 -14.27 9.51 13.30
C ALA A 254 -12.85 9.84 12.82
N ILE A 255 -12.05 8.84 12.41
CA ILE A 255 -10.74 9.07 11.79
C ILE A 255 -10.89 9.74 10.42
N LEU A 256 -11.85 9.29 9.61
CA LEU A 256 -12.13 9.88 8.30
C LEU A 256 -12.67 11.32 8.44
N ASP A 257 -13.64 11.52 9.32
CA ASP A 257 -14.21 12.84 9.62
C ASP A 257 -13.13 13.83 10.08
N ALA A 258 -12.22 13.38 10.94
CA ALA A 258 -11.11 14.22 11.41
C ALA A 258 -10.14 14.61 10.28
N ARG A 259 -9.95 13.76 9.27
CA ARG A 259 -9.14 14.10 8.06
C ARG A 259 -9.85 15.13 7.19
N GLU A 260 -11.18 15.05 7.06
CA GLU A 260 -11.97 15.97 6.24
C GLU A 260 -11.97 17.41 6.77
N LEU A 261 -11.62 17.61 8.05
CA LEU A 261 -11.41 18.96 8.59
C LEU A 261 -10.21 19.68 7.99
N TYR A 262 -9.32 18.97 7.30
CA TYR A 262 -8.06 19.47 6.74
C TYR A 262 -7.91 19.12 5.25
N PRO A 263 -8.81 19.58 4.37
CA PRO A 263 -8.87 19.16 2.97
C PRO A 263 -7.63 19.54 2.16
N ASP A 264 -6.92 20.60 2.56
CA ASP A 264 -5.71 21.07 1.88
C ASP A 264 -4.43 20.36 2.34
N CYS A 265 -4.50 19.55 3.40
CA CYS A 265 -3.37 18.82 3.92
C CYS A 265 -3.22 17.44 3.24
N SER A 266 -1.99 17.07 2.94
CA SER A 266 -1.71 15.71 2.50
C SER A 266 -1.75 14.73 3.68
N LEU A 267 -1.89 13.42 3.39
CA LEU A 267 -1.73 12.41 4.45
C LEU A 267 -0.32 12.41 5.04
N ALA A 268 0.69 12.89 4.30
CA ALA A 268 2.03 13.10 4.83
C ALA A 268 2.03 14.11 5.97
N ASP A 269 1.33 15.23 5.79
CA ASP A 269 1.22 16.29 6.79
C ASP A 269 0.38 15.84 7.99
N LEU A 270 -0.77 15.20 7.71
CA LEU A 270 -1.70 14.72 8.75
C LEU A 270 -1.11 13.63 9.65
N TYR A 271 -0.18 12.84 9.13
CA TYR A 271 0.42 11.70 9.85
C TYR A 271 1.90 11.88 10.20
N ASP A 272 2.44 13.08 10.06
CA ASP A 272 3.72 13.43 10.66
C ASP A 272 3.55 13.67 12.15
N GLU A 273 4.49 13.20 12.97
CA GLU A 273 4.40 13.28 14.43
C GLU A 273 4.32 14.72 14.94
N ALA A 274 5.02 15.63 14.24
CA ALA A 274 5.07 17.04 14.62
C ALA A 274 3.83 17.83 14.20
N THR A 275 3.17 17.43 13.10
CA THR A 275 2.07 18.20 12.50
C THR A 275 0.69 17.54 12.61
N MET A 276 0.61 16.32 13.15
CA MET A 276 -0.66 15.59 13.31
C MET A 276 -1.67 16.40 14.14
N PRO A 277 -2.84 16.74 13.56
CA PRO A 277 -3.86 17.53 14.25
C PRO A 277 -4.40 16.85 15.51
N PRO A 278 -4.79 17.63 16.55
CA PRO A 278 -5.33 17.08 17.78
C PRO A 278 -6.58 16.22 17.58
N GLU A 279 -7.48 16.62 16.68
CA GLU A 279 -8.71 15.90 16.35
C GLU A 279 -8.39 14.52 15.77
N LEU A 280 -7.45 14.45 14.82
CA LEU A 280 -7.01 13.19 14.23
C LEU A 280 -6.28 12.30 15.25
N ARG A 281 -5.44 12.91 16.09
CA ARG A 281 -4.76 12.21 17.20
C ARG A 281 -5.75 11.62 18.19
N LYS A 282 -6.84 12.34 18.49
CA LYS A 282 -7.90 11.90 19.39
C LYS A 282 -8.75 10.78 18.75
N ALA A 283 -9.00 10.86 17.45
CA ALA A 283 -9.79 9.86 16.73
C ALA A 283 -9.08 8.48 16.67
N HIS A 284 -7.73 8.47 16.58
CA HIS A 284 -6.90 7.27 16.67
C HIS A 284 -6.74 6.75 18.10
#